data_cd6b39ec5fdafda29c59025361448274
#
_entry.id   cd6b39ec5fdafda29c59025361448274
#
_cell.length_a   1.000
_cell.length_b   1.000
_cell.length_c   1.000
_cell.angle_alpha   90.00
_cell.angle_beta   90.00
_cell.angle_gamma   90.00
#
_symmetry.space_group_name_H-M   'P 1'
#
loop_
_entity.id
_entity.type
_entity.pdbx_description
1 polymer ?
#
loop_
_entity_poly.entity_id
_entity_poly.type
_entity_poly.pdbx_seq_one_letter_code
_entity_poly.pdbx_strand_id
1 'polypeptide(L)'
;MVYTIDQIKEKIVPIAKQYDLSKIYLFGSYARGEADGKSDVDIALELEDDSIYFDVYGRLLTIFDGNIDILLVSDLLSPKTNIGQLVKKNFLNDREVIYEKSISWNWYSVFEGYGFISW
;
A
#
# COMPACT_ATOMS: atom_id res chain seq x y z
N MET A 1 19.38 -9.21 2.06
CA MET A 1 18.99 -8.40 3.21
C MET A 1 17.51 -8.57 3.47
N VAL A 2 17.13 -8.74 4.73
CA VAL A 2 15.73 -8.88 5.10
C VAL A 2 15.30 -7.65 5.90
N TYR A 3 14.21 -7.02 5.49
CA TYR A 3 13.64 -5.88 6.21
C TYR A 3 12.70 -6.36 7.31
N THR A 4 12.60 -5.59 8.37
CA THR A 4 11.45 -5.72 9.28
C THR A 4 10.27 -4.96 8.68
N ILE A 5 9.07 -5.26 9.15
CA ILE A 5 7.87 -4.51 8.71
C ILE A 5 8.02 -3.04 9.07
N ASP A 6 8.59 -2.71 10.23
CA ASP A 6 8.81 -1.32 10.62
C ASP A 6 9.78 -0.62 9.67
N GLN A 7 10.84 -1.29 9.22
CA GLN A 7 11.75 -0.73 8.23
C GLN A 7 11.06 -0.49 6.90
N ILE A 8 10.19 -1.39 6.47
CA ILE A 8 9.40 -1.22 5.25
C ILE A 8 8.50 0.02 5.38
N LYS A 9 7.82 0.16 6.51
CA LYS A 9 6.98 1.34 6.77
C LYS A 9 7.78 2.63 6.74
N GLU A 10 8.95 2.65 7.37
CA GLU A 10 9.80 3.84 7.40
C GLU A 10 10.18 4.30 6.00
N LYS A 11 10.38 3.36 5.07
CA LYS A 11 10.72 3.67 3.68
C LYS A 11 9.52 4.12 2.86
N ILE A 12 8.36 3.54 3.12
CA ILE A 12 7.17 3.73 2.29
C ILE A 12 6.33 4.94 2.73
N VAL A 13 6.15 5.14 4.01
CA VAL A 13 5.25 6.17 4.53
C VAL A 13 5.57 7.59 4.03
N PRO A 14 6.84 8.03 3.95
CA PRO A 14 7.13 9.35 3.40
C PRO A 14 6.66 9.53 1.96
N ILE A 15 6.78 8.48 1.15
CA ILE A 15 6.31 8.51 -0.24
C ILE A 15 4.79 8.53 -0.29
N ALA A 16 4.13 7.73 0.54
CA ALA A 16 2.68 7.71 0.64
C ALA A 16 2.12 9.09 0.98
N LYS A 17 2.77 9.79 1.89
CA LYS A 17 2.36 11.14 2.29
C LYS A 17 2.64 12.17 1.21
N GLN A 18 3.78 12.06 0.54
CA GLN A 18 4.16 12.98 -0.54
C GLN A 18 3.15 12.94 -1.69
N TYR A 19 2.68 11.76 -2.04
CA TYR A 19 1.74 11.57 -3.16
C TYR A 19 0.28 11.47 -2.70
N ASP A 20 0.01 11.66 -1.42
CA ASP A 20 -1.33 11.61 -0.85
C ASP A 20 -2.07 10.32 -1.19
N LEU A 21 -1.39 9.19 -1.02
CA LEU A 21 -1.97 7.88 -1.31
C LEU A 21 -3.06 7.53 -0.32
N SER A 22 -4.06 6.78 -0.76
CA SER A 22 -5.19 6.39 0.08
C SER A 22 -4.81 5.28 1.05
N LYS A 23 -4.17 4.22 0.55
CA LYS A 23 -3.88 3.04 1.34
C LYS A 23 -2.80 2.19 0.68
N ILE A 24 -1.98 1.56 1.50
CA ILE A 24 -0.96 0.62 1.03
C ILE A 24 -1.03 -0.64 1.86
N TYR A 25 -1.08 -1.78 1.19
CA TYR A 25 -1.02 -3.10 1.82
C TYR A 25 0.33 -3.75 1.57
N LEU A 26 0.79 -4.48 2.56
CA LEU A 26 1.87 -5.44 2.41
C LEU A 26 1.25 -6.83 2.29
N PHE A 27 1.77 -7.67 1.40
CA PHE A 27 1.33 -9.05 1.31
C PHE A 27 2.52 -9.94 0.94
N GLY A 28 2.28 -11.22 0.70
CA GLY A 28 3.35 -12.15 0.34
C GLY A 28 4.24 -12.53 1.51
N SER A 29 5.48 -12.92 1.19
CA SER A 29 6.39 -13.53 2.17
C SER A 29 6.70 -12.62 3.37
N TYR A 30 6.88 -11.32 3.13
CA TYR A 30 7.14 -10.40 4.23
C TYR A 30 5.94 -10.29 5.19
N ALA A 31 4.72 -10.27 4.64
CA ALA A 31 3.52 -10.20 5.47
C ALA A 31 3.34 -11.47 6.30
N ARG A 32 3.74 -12.62 5.75
CA ARG A 32 3.64 -13.90 6.45
C ARG A 32 4.78 -14.18 7.43
N GLY A 33 5.79 -13.30 7.46
CA GLY A 33 6.97 -13.53 8.28
C GLY A 33 7.90 -14.62 7.75
N GLU A 34 7.86 -14.89 6.44
CA GLU A 34 8.62 -15.95 5.79
C GLU A 34 9.69 -15.42 4.83
N ALA A 35 9.92 -14.12 4.81
CA ALA A 35 10.87 -13.54 3.88
C ALA A 35 12.30 -13.94 4.20
N ASP A 36 13.09 -14.12 3.14
CA ASP A 36 14.53 -14.38 3.23
C ASP A 36 15.29 -13.36 2.39
N GLY A 37 16.61 -13.54 2.27
CA GLY A 37 17.45 -12.60 1.55
C GLY A 37 17.16 -12.47 0.05
N LYS A 38 16.35 -13.36 -0.51
CA LYS A 38 15.96 -13.35 -1.92
C LYS A 38 14.54 -12.88 -2.14
N SER A 39 13.78 -12.61 -1.07
CA SER A 39 12.39 -12.21 -1.16
C SER A 39 12.28 -10.76 -1.58
N ASP A 40 11.32 -10.48 -2.48
CA ASP A 40 10.93 -9.13 -2.81
C ASP A 40 9.83 -8.66 -1.84
N VAL A 41 9.74 -7.36 -1.64
CA VAL A 41 8.65 -6.77 -0.88
C VAL A 41 7.44 -6.65 -1.80
N ASP A 42 6.33 -7.27 -1.43
CA ASP A 42 5.10 -7.22 -2.23
C ASP A 42 4.14 -6.22 -1.62
N ILE A 43 3.82 -5.16 -2.37
CA ILE A 43 2.86 -4.17 -1.92
C ILE A 43 1.74 -3.96 -2.94
N ALA A 44 0.59 -3.56 -2.43
CA ALA A 44 -0.55 -3.18 -3.26
C ALA A 44 -0.97 -1.77 -2.89
N LEU A 45 -1.11 -0.93 -3.91
CA LEU A 45 -1.49 0.47 -3.76
C LEU A 45 -2.98 0.64 -4.06
N GLU A 46 -3.67 1.35 -3.19
CA GLU A 46 -5.01 1.83 -3.46
C GLU A 46 -4.89 3.32 -3.78
N LEU A 47 -5.14 3.68 -5.04
CA LEU A 47 -4.99 5.03 -5.54
C LEU A 47 -6.35 5.61 -5.93
N GLU A 48 -6.56 6.89 -5.63
CA GLU A 48 -7.73 7.61 -6.13
C GLU A 48 -7.53 8.03 -7.58
N ASP A 49 -6.28 8.30 -7.96
CA ASP A 49 -5.90 8.74 -9.30
C ASP A 49 -4.73 7.90 -9.79
N ASP A 50 -4.98 7.05 -10.77
CA ASP A 50 -3.97 6.13 -11.30
C ASP A 50 -2.86 6.85 -12.10
N SER A 51 -3.05 8.12 -12.44
CA SER A 51 -2.06 8.87 -13.22
C SER A 51 -0.71 9.01 -12.51
N ILE A 52 -0.69 8.90 -11.17
CA ILE A 52 0.54 9.01 -10.38
C ILE A 52 1.25 7.68 -10.20
N TYR A 53 0.68 6.57 -10.70
CA TYR A 53 1.22 5.24 -10.43
C TYR A 53 2.70 5.12 -10.83
N PHE A 54 3.07 5.55 -12.02
CA PHE A 54 4.44 5.38 -12.50
C PHE A 54 5.44 6.22 -11.72
N ASP A 55 5.04 7.40 -11.24
CA ASP A 55 5.90 8.23 -10.40
C ASP A 55 6.18 7.54 -9.07
N VAL A 56 5.14 7.03 -8.43
CA VAL A 56 5.25 6.30 -7.17
C VAL A 56 6.08 5.03 -7.38
N TYR A 57 5.81 4.30 -8.45
CA TYR A 57 6.51 3.10 -8.82
C TYR A 57 8.03 3.34 -8.91
N GLY A 58 8.43 4.36 -9.67
CA GLY A 58 9.84 4.70 -9.85
C GLY A 58 10.53 5.06 -8.54
N ARG A 59 9.85 5.80 -7.67
CA ARG A 59 10.39 6.19 -6.38
C ARG A 59 10.61 4.97 -5.48
N LEU A 60 9.62 4.09 -5.42
CA LEU A 60 9.70 2.89 -4.60
C LEU A 60 10.74 1.92 -5.13
N LEU A 61 10.85 1.74 -6.45
CA LEU A 61 11.89 0.90 -7.03
C LEU A 61 13.28 1.38 -6.61
N THR A 62 13.51 2.68 -6.64
CA THR A 62 14.79 3.26 -6.28
C THR A 62 15.12 3.01 -4.81
N ILE A 63 14.16 3.22 -3.93
CA ILE A 63 14.37 3.10 -2.48
C ILE A 63 14.63 1.66 -2.07
N PHE A 64 14.03 0.69 -2.77
CA PHE A 64 14.21 -0.74 -2.46
C PHE A 64 15.21 -1.43 -3.38
N ASP A 65 15.98 -0.67 -4.17
CA ASP A 65 16.97 -1.22 -5.11
C ASP A 65 16.38 -2.27 -6.05
N GLY A 66 15.15 -2.05 -6.50
CA GLY A 66 14.45 -2.95 -7.39
C GLY A 66 13.84 -4.18 -6.74
N ASN A 67 14.03 -4.38 -5.45
CA ASN A 67 13.54 -5.58 -4.75
C ASN A 67 12.14 -5.40 -4.18
N ILE A 68 11.26 -4.87 -4.99
CA ILE A 68 9.87 -4.61 -4.61
C ILE A 68 8.95 -4.85 -5.79
N ASP A 69 7.82 -5.50 -5.53
CA ASP A 69 6.73 -5.66 -6.49
C ASP A 69 5.59 -4.74 -6.09
N ILE A 70 5.15 -3.91 -7.01
CA ILE A 70 4.17 -2.86 -6.75
C ILE A 70 2.97 -3.05 -7.65
N LEU A 71 1.85 -3.45 -7.07
CA LEU A 71 0.62 -3.75 -7.79
C LEU A 71 -0.48 -2.78 -7.37
N LEU A 72 -1.48 -2.62 -8.23
CA LEU A 72 -2.68 -1.86 -7.89
C LEU A 72 -3.73 -2.80 -7.31
N VAL A 73 -4.39 -2.37 -6.23
CA VAL A 73 -5.47 -3.13 -5.63
C VAL A 73 -6.56 -3.42 -6.66
N SER A 74 -6.90 -2.43 -7.50
CA SER A 74 -7.92 -2.60 -8.53
C SER A 74 -7.59 -3.73 -9.50
N ASP A 75 -6.32 -3.86 -9.88
CA ASP A 75 -5.88 -4.94 -10.78
C ASP A 75 -5.90 -6.29 -10.06
N LEU A 76 -5.47 -6.31 -8.81
CA LEU A 76 -5.46 -7.55 -8.02
C LEU A 76 -6.86 -8.12 -7.84
N LEU A 77 -7.86 -7.26 -7.66
CA LEU A 77 -9.23 -7.70 -7.40
C LEU A 77 -9.99 -8.08 -8.66
N SER A 78 -9.42 -7.84 -9.85
CA SER A 78 -10.05 -8.15 -11.13
C SER A 78 -9.12 -8.98 -12.01
N PRO A 79 -8.68 -10.17 -11.55
CA PRO A 79 -7.71 -10.96 -12.30
C PRO A 79 -8.33 -11.56 -13.56
N LYS A 80 -7.49 -11.66 -14.61
CA LYS A 80 -7.91 -12.18 -15.92
C LYS A 80 -7.27 -13.53 -16.26
N THR A 81 -6.42 -14.04 -15.39
CA THR A 81 -5.69 -15.29 -15.61
C THR A 81 -5.77 -16.18 -14.38
N ASN A 82 -5.42 -17.47 -14.56
CA ASN A 82 -5.35 -18.40 -13.43
C ASN A 82 -4.26 -18.00 -12.43
N ILE A 83 -3.12 -17.50 -12.94
CA ILE A 83 -2.05 -17.00 -12.09
C ILE A 83 -2.54 -15.77 -11.32
N GLY A 84 -3.26 -14.87 -11.98
CA GLY A 84 -3.86 -13.71 -11.34
C GLY A 84 -4.85 -14.08 -10.25
N GLN A 85 -5.63 -15.15 -10.43
CA GLN A 85 -6.54 -15.65 -9.39
C GLN A 85 -5.78 -16.12 -8.15
N LEU A 86 -4.64 -16.79 -8.35
CA LEU A 86 -3.80 -17.24 -7.25
C LEU A 86 -3.20 -16.05 -6.51
N VAL A 87 -2.71 -15.06 -7.23
CA VAL A 87 -2.16 -13.85 -6.61
C VAL A 87 -3.23 -13.12 -5.80
N LYS A 88 -4.45 -13.02 -6.34
CA LYS A 88 -5.58 -12.43 -5.61
C LYS A 88 -5.85 -13.17 -4.31
N LYS A 89 -5.88 -14.49 -4.37
CA LYS A 89 -6.11 -15.31 -3.18
C LYS A 89 -5.04 -15.05 -2.13
N ASN A 90 -3.79 -15.04 -2.54
CA ASN A 90 -2.67 -14.78 -1.63
C ASN A 90 -2.77 -13.38 -1.03
N PHE A 91 -3.09 -12.38 -1.84
CA PHE A 91 -3.27 -11.02 -1.36
C PHE A 91 -4.37 -10.94 -0.29
N LEU A 92 -5.53 -11.52 -0.56
CA LEU A 92 -6.65 -11.49 0.38
C LEU A 92 -6.35 -12.22 1.69
N ASN A 93 -5.55 -13.30 1.61
CA ASN A 93 -5.17 -14.06 2.81
C ASN A 93 -4.09 -13.36 3.64
N ASP A 94 -3.12 -12.73 2.96
CA ASP A 94 -1.90 -12.26 3.61
C ASP A 94 -1.90 -10.77 3.94
N ARG A 95 -2.76 -9.99 3.29
CA ARG A 95 -2.69 -8.53 3.30
C ARG A 95 -2.67 -7.94 4.70
N GLU A 96 -1.81 -6.95 4.86
CA GLU A 96 -1.67 -6.18 6.08
C GLU A 96 -1.57 -4.71 5.70
N VAL A 97 -2.37 -3.87 6.32
CA VAL A 97 -2.33 -2.43 6.05
C VAL A 97 -1.07 -1.85 6.66
N ILE A 98 -0.20 -1.26 5.83
CA ILE A 98 1.01 -0.60 6.32
C ILE A 98 0.91 0.92 6.24
N TYR A 99 -0.06 1.44 5.51
CA TYR A 99 -0.35 2.86 5.48
C TYR A 99 -1.82 3.07 5.13
N GLU A 100 -2.45 3.98 5.83
CA GLU A 100 -3.82 4.38 5.53
C GLU A 100 -3.95 5.87 5.83
N LYS A 101 -4.48 6.61 4.86
CA LYS A 101 -4.72 8.03 5.00
C LYS A 101 -5.83 8.28 6.02
N SER A 102 -5.58 9.16 6.98
CA SER A 102 -6.57 9.50 7.97
C SER A 102 -7.64 10.42 7.38
N ILE A 103 -8.90 10.12 7.65
CA ILE A 103 -10.03 10.94 7.21
C ILE A 103 -10.87 11.44 8.38
N SER A 104 -10.59 10.98 9.59
CA SER A 104 -11.42 11.35 10.75
C SER A 104 -11.41 12.85 11.05
N TRP A 105 -10.27 13.50 10.88
CA TRP A 105 -10.13 14.92 11.06
C TRP A 105 -11.06 15.72 10.13
N ASN A 106 -11.23 15.24 8.91
CA ASN A 106 -12.03 15.88 7.90
C ASN A 106 -13.49 15.97 8.32
N TRP A 107 -13.98 14.93 8.88
CA TRP A 107 -15.29 14.80 9.44
C TRP A 107 -15.53 15.85 10.52
N TYR A 108 -14.61 15.97 11.45
CA TYR A 108 -14.68 16.97 12.51
C TYR A 108 -14.70 18.38 11.97
N SER A 109 -13.85 18.69 11.04
CA SER A 109 -13.78 20.00 10.45
C SER A 109 -15.10 20.42 9.83
N VAL A 110 -15.75 19.51 9.17
CA VAL A 110 -17.06 19.78 8.55
C VAL A 110 -18.10 20.08 9.61
N PHE A 111 -18.17 19.31 10.66
CA PHE A 111 -19.17 19.49 11.69
C PHE A 111 -18.95 20.76 12.48
N GLU A 112 -17.72 21.05 12.83
CA GLU A 112 -17.39 22.27 13.52
C GLU A 112 -17.74 23.50 12.67
N GLY A 113 -17.47 23.43 11.38
CA GLY A 113 -17.75 24.50 10.48
C GLY A 113 -19.24 24.81 10.36
N TYR A 114 -20.08 23.86 10.68
CA TYR A 114 -21.51 24.05 10.68
C TYR A 114 -22.02 24.43 12.05
N GLY A 115 -21.17 24.45 12.99
CA GLY A 115 -21.59 24.59 14.35
C GLY A 115 -22.38 23.42 14.79
N PHE A 116 -22.24 22.34 14.15
CA PHE A 116 -22.94 21.29 14.33
C PHE A 116 -22.42 20.13 14.72
N ILE A 117 -22.46 20.10 14.90
CA ILE A 117 -22.19 19.37 15.09
C ILE A 117 -21.51 19.07 15.30
N SER A 118 -21.46 19.26 15.71
CA SER A 118 -20.80 18.94 15.86
C SER A 118 -20.91 18.00 16.07
N TRP A 119 -20.80 17.50 16.20
CA TRP A 119 -20.91 16.67 16.36
C TRP A 119 -20.57 16.27 16.42
#